data_234f1b2a1cdefc43c586011c39c60c6d
#
_entry.id   234f1b2a1cdefc43c586011c39c60c6d
#
_cell.length_a   1.000
_cell.length_b   1.000
_cell.length_c   1.000
_cell.angle_alpha   90.00
_cell.angle_beta   90.00
_cell.angle_gamma   90.00
#
_symmetry.space_group_name_H-M   'P 1'
#
loop_
_entity.id
_entity.type
_entity.pdbx_description
1 polymer ?
#
loop_
_entity_poly.entity_id
_entity_poly.type
_entity_poly.pdbx_seq_one_letter_code
_entity_poly.pdbx_strand_id
1 'polypeptide(L)'
;MRIIKLALQLLGLLLLIPTVAIATLIYKVSDNDGPSIVFPGGELVTGELYRGPEPDWSFTDDVSTIDLQLYSPLASRLIWIEESAGKIYITSDYMGTWLGRLWKHWAVQAYEGDGLALVRIDKVLYERKLVRVLEGSVLDGVIAKKISKYRSRITKEAILSGETWVFELTRPDEV
;
A
#
# COMPACT_ATOMS: atom_id res chain seq x y z
N MET A 1 -41.47 25.63 -2.79
CA MET A 1 -40.89 25.00 -1.56
C MET A 1 -41.09 23.47 -1.48
N ARG A 2 -42.27 22.88 -1.73
CA ARG A 2 -42.47 21.41 -1.65
C ARG A 2 -41.63 20.61 -2.65
N ILE A 3 -41.52 21.07 -3.91
CA ILE A 3 -40.74 20.39 -4.96
C ILE A 3 -39.25 20.34 -4.62
N ILE A 4 -38.68 21.43 -4.08
CA ILE A 4 -37.27 21.50 -3.67
C ILE A 4 -37.01 20.54 -2.50
N LYS A 5 -37.91 20.45 -1.53
CA LYS A 5 -37.81 19.49 -0.42
C LYS A 5 -37.84 18.05 -0.92
N LEU A 6 -38.73 17.73 -1.85
CA LEU A 6 -38.84 16.40 -2.44
C LEU A 6 -37.58 16.05 -3.23
N ALA A 7 -37.06 16.98 -4.04
CA ALA A 7 -35.81 16.78 -4.79
C ALA A 7 -34.61 16.53 -3.85
N LEU A 8 -34.48 17.29 -2.76
CA LEU A 8 -33.43 17.09 -1.76
C LEU A 8 -33.56 15.75 -1.04
N GLN A 9 -34.80 15.33 -0.72
CA GLN A 9 -35.05 14.01 -0.11
C GLN A 9 -34.68 12.87 -1.05
N LEU A 10 -35.05 12.96 -2.33
CA LEU A 10 -34.69 11.96 -3.34
C LEU A 10 -33.18 11.91 -3.56
N LEU A 11 -32.51 13.06 -3.61
CA LEU A 11 -31.07 13.13 -3.74
C LEU A 11 -30.39 12.52 -2.49
N GLY A 12 -30.88 12.82 -1.29
CA GLY A 12 -30.39 12.22 -0.04
C GLY A 12 -30.53 10.70 -0.03
N LEU A 13 -31.68 10.18 -0.47
CA LEU A 13 -31.90 8.74 -0.59
C LEU A 13 -31.01 8.08 -1.65
N LEU A 14 -30.81 8.75 -2.78
CA LEU A 14 -29.93 8.30 -3.85
C LEU A 14 -28.47 8.20 -3.40
N LEU A 15 -28.02 9.12 -2.55
CA LEU A 15 -26.67 9.11 -1.98
C LEU A 15 -26.54 8.14 -0.78
N LEU A 16 -27.60 7.95 -0.02
CA LEU A 16 -27.58 7.09 1.17
C LEU A 16 -27.34 5.62 0.80
N ILE A 17 -27.98 5.12 -0.25
CA ILE A 17 -27.88 3.72 -0.67
C ILE A 17 -26.42 3.34 -1.00
N PRO A 18 -25.70 4.04 -1.89
CA PRO A 18 -24.32 3.71 -2.17
C PRO A 18 -23.41 3.91 -0.95
N THR A 19 -23.67 4.92 -0.12
CA THR A 19 -22.89 5.15 1.10
C THR A 19 -23.00 3.98 2.07
N VAL A 20 -24.22 3.49 2.34
CA VAL A 20 -24.46 2.33 3.21
C VAL A 20 -23.84 1.07 2.59
N ALA A 21 -24.00 0.87 1.29
CA ALA A 21 -23.42 -0.28 0.60
C ALA A 21 -21.88 -0.30 0.72
N ILE A 22 -21.23 0.84 0.46
CA ILE A 22 -19.77 0.99 0.60
C ILE A 22 -19.34 0.77 2.04
N ALA A 23 -20.01 1.39 3.02
CA ALA A 23 -19.70 1.22 4.43
C ALA A 23 -19.83 -0.25 4.88
N THR A 24 -20.87 -0.95 4.39
CA THR A 24 -21.07 -2.38 4.67
C THR A 24 -19.98 -3.24 4.04
N LEU A 25 -19.54 -2.91 2.82
CA LEU A 25 -18.45 -3.62 2.16
C LEU A 25 -17.12 -3.41 2.91
N ILE A 26 -16.82 -2.18 3.29
CA ILE A 26 -15.61 -1.87 4.08
C ILE A 26 -15.64 -2.65 5.40
N TYR A 27 -16.77 -2.64 6.12
CA TYR A 27 -16.92 -3.37 7.37
C TYR A 27 -16.70 -4.88 7.20
N LYS A 28 -17.31 -5.48 6.15
CA LYS A 28 -17.12 -6.91 5.87
C LYS A 28 -15.69 -7.28 5.50
N VAL A 29 -15.00 -6.40 4.79
CA VAL A 29 -13.63 -6.67 4.32
C VAL A 29 -12.62 -6.43 5.44
N SER A 30 -12.91 -5.55 6.41
CA SER A 30 -12.01 -5.29 7.54
C SER A 30 -11.79 -6.49 8.46
N ASP A 31 -12.69 -7.48 8.45
CA ASP A 31 -12.56 -8.71 9.24
C ASP A 31 -11.96 -9.88 8.43
N ASN A 32 -11.67 -9.67 7.13
CA ASN A 32 -11.06 -10.72 6.32
C ASN A 32 -9.57 -10.86 6.61
N ASP A 33 -9.05 -12.07 6.40
CA ASP A 33 -7.62 -12.34 6.40
C ASP A 33 -6.97 -11.71 5.16
N GLY A 34 -6.49 -10.50 5.35
CA GLY A 34 -5.82 -9.74 4.31
C GLY A 34 -6.75 -8.89 3.44
N PRO A 35 -6.18 -8.18 2.47
CA PRO A 35 -6.86 -7.17 1.68
C PRO A 35 -7.74 -7.77 0.58
N SER A 36 -8.74 -7.02 0.15
CA SER A 36 -9.38 -7.22 -1.13
C SER A 36 -8.68 -6.42 -2.23
N ILE A 37 -9.05 -6.65 -3.49
CA ILE A 37 -8.46 -5.93 -4.63
C ILE A 37 -8.67 -4.41 -4.52
N VAL A 38 -9.79 -3.98 -3.93
CA VAL A 38 -10.20 -2.56 -3.92
C VAL A 38 -10.14 -1.94 -2.54
N PHE A 39 -10.46 -2.71 -1.50
CA PHE A 39 -10.58 -2.20 -0.13
C PHE A 39 -9.47 -2.74 0.77
N PRO A 40 -8.97 -1.92 1.72
CA PRO A 40 -8.14 -2.40 2.80
C PRO A 40 -8.85 -3.55 3.53
N GLY A 41 -8.08 -4.54 3.95
CA GLY A 41 -8.58 -5.69 4.71
C GLY A 41 -8.11 -5.66 6.15
N GLY A 42 -8.45 -6.72 6.87
CA GLY A 42 -8.04 -6.95 8.24
C GLY A 42 -6.61 -7.47 8.38
N GLU A 43 -6.36 -8.11 9.48
CA GLU A 43 -5.06 -8.68 9.82
C GLU A 43 -4.67 -9.84 8.89
N LEU A 44 -3.38 -9.97 8.61
CA LEU A 44 -2.82 -11.14 7.93
C LEU A 44 -2.65 -12.26 8.96
N VAL A 45 -3.63 -13.15 9.02
CA VAL A 45 -3.67 -14.23 10.00
C VAL A 45 -3.05 -15.51 9.46
N THR A 46 -3.28 -15.81 8.18
CA THR A 46 -2.75 -17.02 7.56
C THR A 46 -1.39 -16.77 6.92
N GLY A 47 -0.50 -17.75 7.06
CA GLY A 47 0.84 -17.76 6.53
C GLY A 47 1.86 -18.25 7.56
N GLU A 48 3.04 -18.62 7.09
CA GLU A 48 4.15 -19.04 7.94
C GLU A 48 5.13 -17.89 8.12
N LEU A 49 5.42 -17.53 9.37
CA LEU A 49 6.35 -16.45 9.66
C LEU A 49 7.79 -16.89 9.35
N TYR A 50 8.42 -16.19 8.42
CA TYR A 50 9.80 -16.42 8.02
C TYR A 50 10.79 -15.97 9.10
N ARG A 51 11.65 -16.88 9.54
CA ARG A 51 12.66 -16.64 10.56
C ARG A 51 14.09 -16.91 10.09
N GLY A 52 14.26 -17.09 8.77
CA GLY A 52 15.55 -17.36 8.15
C GLY A 52 16.41 -16.11 7.93
N PRO A 53 17.59 -16.27 7.30
CA PRO A 53 18.40 -15.14 6.83
C PRO A 53 17.65 -14.34 5.77
N GLU A 54 18.16 -13.15 5.40
CA GLU A 54 17.52 -12.35 4.34
C GLU A 54 17.40 -13.18 3.05
N PRO A 55 16.18 -13.31 2.47
CA PRO A 55 15.98 -14.10 1.28
C PRO A 55 16.64 -13.47 0.05
N ASP A 56 16.91 -14.27 -0.96
CA ASP A 56 17.10 -13.77 -2.32
C ASP A 56 15.72 -13.35 -2.86
N TRP A 57 15.52 -12.04 -3.00
CA TRP A 57 14.22 -11.47 -3.42
C TRP A 57 13.94 -11.55 -4.92
N SER A 58 14.84 -12.14 -5.72
CA SER A 58 14.68 -12.24 -7.17
C SER A 58 13.39 -12.96 -7.58
N PHE A 59 12.89 -13.88 -6.75
CA PHE A 59 11.61 -14.55 -7.01
C PHE A 59 10.42 -13.57 -7.06
N THR A 60 10.55 -12.39 -6.45
CA THR A 60 9.47 -11.39 -6.49
C THR A 60 9.26 -10.79 -7.88
N ASP A 61 10.14 -11.04 -8.83
CA ASP A 61 9.96 -10.61 -10.22
C ASP A 61 8.69 -11.19 -10.84
N ASP A 62 8.33 -12.39 -10.46
CA ASP A 62 7.12 -13.08 -10.91
C ASP A 62 5.88 -12.76 -10.04
N VAL A 63 6.06 -12.03 -8.95
CA VAL A 63 4.98 -11.65 -8.02
C VAL A 63 4.44 -10.29 -8.37
N SER A 64 3.22 -10.20 -8.86
CA SER A 64 2.62 -8.92 -9.28
C SER A 64 2.25 -8.01 -8.11
N THR A 65 1.72 -8.59 -7.03
CA THR A 65 1.27 -7.85 -5.84
C THR A 65 1.56 -8.65 -4.58
N ILE A 66 1.77 -7.95 -3.50
CA ILE A 66 1.91 -8.51 -2.16
C ILE A 66 0.84 -7.95 -1.23
N ASP A 67 0.58 -8.65 -0.13
CA ASP A 67 -0.21 -8.10 0.96
C ASP A 67 0.71 -7.36 1.92
N LEU A 68 0.43 -6.10 2.15
CA LEU A 68 1.13 -5.26 3.13
C LEU A 68 0.18 -4.89 4.26
N GLN A 69 0.53 -5.24 5.47
CA GLN A 69 -0.18 -4.82 6.69
C GLN A 69 0.71 -3.90 7.51
N LEU A 70 0.22 -2.70 7.85
CA LEU A 70 0.80 -1.89 8.91
C LEU A 70 0.29 -2.35 10.26
N TYR A 71 1.12 -2.27 11.30
CA TYR A 71 0.68 -2.59 12.66
C TYR A 71 -0.09 -1.44 13.32
N SER A 72 0.17 -0.20 12.90
CA SER A 72 -0.49 0.96 13.47
C SER A 72 -0.79 2.04 12.41
N PRO A 73 -2.08 2.26 12.07
CA PRO A 73 -3.24 1.44 12.42
C PRO A 73 -3.23 0.10 11.69
N LEU A 74 -3.82 -0.90 12.32
CA LEU A 74 -3.90 -2.24 11.74
C LEU A 74 -4.81 -2.21 10.51
N ALA A 75 -4.20 -2.37 9.34
CA ALA A 75 -4.89 -2.48 8.06
C ALA A 75 -3.98 -3.08 7.00
N SER A 76 -4.52 -4.01 6.22
CA SER A 76 -3.80 -4.61 5.10
C SER A 76 -4.25 -4.09 3.75
N ARG A 77 -3.37 -4.18 2.75
CA ARG A 77 -3.62 -3.72 1.37
C ARG A 77 -2.79 -4.49 0.37
N LEU A 78 -3.31 -4.62 -0.85
CA LEU A 78 -2.52 -5.06 -1.99
C LEU A 78 -1.63 -3.93 -2.48
N ILE A 79 -0.35 -4.22 -2.70
CA ILE A 79 0.60 -3.25 -3.21
C ILE A 79 1.58 -3.90 -4.21
N TRP A 80 2.06 -3.13 -5.14
CA TRP A 80 3.11 -3.55 -6.05
C TRP A 80 4.45 -3.66 -5.31
N ILE A 81 5.31 -4.58 -5.78
CA ILE A 81 6.63 -4.81 -5.22
C ILE A 81 7.69 -4.75 -6.32
N GLU A 82 8.75 -4.05 -6.06
CA GLU A 82 9.92 -3.96 -6.90
C GLU A 82 11.14 -4.55 -6.18
N GLU A 83 11.90 -5.41 -6.85
CA GLU A 83 13.22 -5.85 -6.37
C GLU A 83 14.30 -5.04 -7.07
N SER A 84 15.31 -4.59 -6.35
CA SER A 84 16.50 -3.95 -6.88
C SER A 84 17.70 -4.14 -5.95
N ALA A 85 18.80 -4.59 -6.52
CA ALA A 85 20.07 -4.81 -5.81
C ALA A 85 19.94 -5.72 -4.56
N GLY A 86 19.13 -6.77 -4.66
CA GLY A 86 18.90 -7.75 -3.59
C GLY A 86 17.99 -7.27 -2.47
N LYS A 87 17.29 -6.16 -2.65
CA LYS A 87 16.35 -5.58 -1.70
C LYS A 87 14.98 -5.37 -2.33
N ILE A 88 13.95 -5.28 -1.50
CA ILE A 88 12.58 -5.06 -1.95
C ILE A 88 12.09 -3.67 -1.61
N TYR A 89 11.32 -3.12 -2.54
CA TYR A 89 10.78 -1.77 -2.47
C TYR A 89 9.29 -1.77 -2.78
N ILE A 90 8.60 -0.78 -2.25
CA ILE A 90 7.22 -0.43 -2.61
C ILE A 90 7.13 1.05 -2.89
N THR A 91 6.15 1.43 -3.69
CA THR A 91 5.99 2.83 -4.08
C THR A 91 4.57 3.32 -3.83
N SER A 92 4.45 4.60 -3.51
CA SER A 92 3.17 5.30 -3.36
C SER A 92 3.16 6.53 -4.25
N ASP A 93 2.37 6.48 -5.33
CA ASP A 93 2.21 7.60 -6.26
C ASP A 93 1.17 8.62 -5.77
N TYR A 94 1.16 9.83 -6.35
CA TYR A 94 0.23 10.95 -6.07
C TYR A 94 0.40 11.60 -4.70
N MET A 95 1.58 11.45 -4.06
CA MET A 95 1.85 12.00 -2.74
C MET A 95 2.07 13.53 -2.74
N GLY A 96 2.27 14.14 -3.90
CA GLY A 96 2.45 15.59 -4.06
C GLY A 96 1.19 16.43 -3.76
N THR A 97 0.00 15.81 -3.71
CA THR A 97 -1.26 16.49 -3.47
C THR A 97 -1.91 16.06 -2.15
N TRP A 98 -2.75 16.93 -1.56
CA TRP A 98 -3.47 16.57 -0.34
C TRP A 98 -4.48 15.44 -0.55
N LEU A 99 -5.14 15.38 -1.72
CA LEU A 99 -6.05 14.29 -2.08
C LEU A 99 -5.31 12.96 -2.25
N GLY A 100 -4.14 12.99 -2.86
CA GLY A 100 -3.29 11.81 -2.99
C GLY A 100 -2.85 11.28 -1.62
N ARG A 101 -2.41 12.17 -0.72
CA ARG A 101 -2.06 11.81 0.66
C ARG A 101 -3.25 11.30 1.47
N LEU A 102 -4.44 11.84 1.25
CA LEU A 102 -5.66 11.33 1.88
C LEU A 102 -5.99 9.92 1.37
N TRP A 103 -5.90 9.69 0.07
CA TRP A 103 -6.15 8.38 -0.53
C TRP A 103 -5.07 7.35 -0.17
N LYS A 104 -3.80 7.78 -0.20
CA LYS A 104 -2.63 6.96 0.15
C LYS A 104 -2.20 7.18 1.61
N HIS A 105 -3.16 7.41 2.50
CA HIS A 105 -2.92 7.74 3.90
C HIS A 105 -1.98 6.74 4.61
N TRP A 106 -2.00 5.49 4.20
CA TRP A 106 -1.10 4.46 4.72
C TRP A 106 0.39 4.82 4.58
N ALA A 107 0.77 5.46 3.46
CA ALA A 107 2.17 5.85 3.24
C ALA A 107 2.59 6.98 4.19
N VAL A 108 1.65 7.88 4.50
CA VAL A 108 1.84 8.93 5.52
C VAL A 108 1.98 8.29 6.89
N GLN A 109 1.09 7.37 7.25
CA GLN A 109 1.12 6.62 8.52
C GLN A 109 2.42 5.83 8.70
N ALA A 110 2.88 5.15 7.64
CA ALA A 110 4.15 4.43 7.67
C ALA A 110 5.35 5.36 7.88
N TYR A 111 5.34 6.55 7.26
CA TYR A 111 6.43 7.51 7.33
C TYR A 111 6.46 8.28 8.65
N GLU A 112 5.29 8.67 9.18
CA GLU A 112 5.17 9.43 10.43
C GLU A 112 5.17 8.53 11.68
N GLY A 113 4.84 7.24 11.51
CA GLY A 113 4.83 6.23 12.56
C GLY A 113 6.15 5.47 12.68
N ASP A 114 6.06 4.25 13.18
CA ASP A 114 7.20 3.35 13.34
C ASP A 114 7.63 2.64 12.04
N GLY A 115 6.76 2.66 11.04
CA GLY A 115 6.95 1.98 9.75
C GLY A 115 6.89 0.46 9.82
N LEU A 116 6.56 -0.12 11.00
CA LEU A 116 6.52 -1.57 11.17
C LEU A 116 5.36 -2.18 10.39
N ALA A 117 5.66 -3.26 9.70
CA ALA A 117 4.72 -3.92 8.79
C ALA A 117 4.93 -5.43 8.73
N LEU A 118 3.86 -6.12 8.40
CA LEU A 118 3.89 -7.52 8.00
C LEU A 118 3.62 -7.59 6.49
N VAL A 119 4.47 -8.30 5.79
CA VAL A 119 4.36 -8.53 4.34
C VAL A 119 4.06 -9.99 4.11
N ARG A 120 3.00 -10.29 3.35
CA ARG A 120 2.70 -11.65 2.91
C ARG A 120 2.97 -11.80 1.41
N ILE A 121 3.83 -12.75 1.08
CA ILE A 121 4.13 -13.15 -0.28
C ILE A 121 3.82 -14.64 -0.39
N ASP A 122 2.88 -15.00 -1.24
CA ASP A 122 2.27 -16.31 -1.30
C ASP A 122 1.67 -16.71 0.05
N LYS A 123 2.27 -17.55 0.82
CA LYS A 123 1.82 -17.96 2.16
C LYS A 123 2.89 -17.74 3.23
N VAL A 124 3.89 -16.93 2.90
CA VAL A 124 4.99 -16.62 3.81
C VAL A 124 4.87 -15.19 4.30
N LEU A 125 4.97 -15.03 5.60
CA LEU A 125 4.91 -13.74 6.30
C LEU A 125 6.32 -13.25 6.61
N TYR A 126 6.59 -11.99 6.32
CA TYR A 126 7.87 -11.34 6.59
C TYR A 126 7.65 -10.09 7.43
N GLU A 127 8.25 -10.02 8.61
CA GLU A 127 8.31 -8.78 9.39
C GLU A 127 9.25 -7.80 8.70
N ARG A 128 8.74 -6.59 8.43
CA ARG A 128 9.48 -5.54 7.71
C ARG A 128 9.28 -4.18 8.36
N LYS A 129 10.18 -3.28 8.05
CA LYS A 129 10.06 -1.86 8.36
C LYS A 129 10.16 -1.06 7.08
N LEU A 130 9.23 -0.15 6.89
CA LEU A 130 9.19 0.76 5.77
C LEU A 130 10.13 1.93 6.04
N VAL A 131 11.23 2.00 5.30
CA VAL A 131 12.19 3.10 5.37
C VAL A 131 12.11 3.91 4.10
N ARG A 132 11.76 5.20 4.22
CA ARG A 132 11.60 6.05 3.04
C ARG A 132 12.94 6.36 2.39
N VAL A 133 13.03 6.10 1.08
CA VAL A 133 14.19 6.40 0.25
C VAL A 133 13.95 7.73 -0.47
N LEU A 134 14.78 8.73 -0.14
CA LEU A 134 14.65 10.10 -0.69
C LEU A 134 15.57 10.32 -1.88
N GLU A 135 16.74 9.69 -1.89
CA GLU A 135 17.78 9.85 -2.91
C GLU A 135 18.70 8.64 -2.99
N GLY A 136 19.59 8.62 -3.95
CA GLY A 136 20.57 7.57 -4.14
C GLY A 136 20.45 6.85 -5.49
N SER A 137 21.53 6.12 -5.85
CA SER A 137 21.60 5.35 -7.11
C SER A 137 20.61 4.19 -7.15
N VAL A 138 20.16 3.70 -6.01
CA VAL A 138 19.15 2.63 -5.90
C VAL A 138 17.83 2.99 -6.57
N LEU A 139 17.47 4.28 -6.59
CA LEU A 139 16.24 4.75 -7.23
C LEU A 139 16.21 4.43 -8.72
N ASP A 140 17.35 4.47 -9.41
CA ASP A 140 17.41 4.16 -10.83
C ASP A 140 17.03 2.70 -11.10
N GLY A 141 17.45 1.77 -10.23
CA GLY A 141 17.07 0.36 -10.29
C GLY A 141 15.57 0.15 -9.99
N VAL A 142 15.04 0.77 -8.94
CA VAL A 142 13.61 0.70 -8.59
C VAL A 142 12.74 1.25 -9.73
N ILE A 143 13.12 2.39 -10.32
CA ILE A 143 12.41 3.00 -11.44
C ILE A 143 12.41 2.05 -12.64
N ALA A 144 13.58 1.52 -13.01
CA ALA A 144 13.72 0.59 -14.13
C ALA A 144 12.86 -0.66 -13.93
N LYS A 145 12.88 -1.24 -12.71
CA LYS A 145 12.07 -2.41 -12.36
C LYS A 145 10.57 -2.09 -12.43
N LYS A 146 10.13 -0.98 -11.86
CA LYS A 146 8.72 -0.57 -11.89
C LYS A 146 8.21 -0.32 -13.31
N ILE A 147 9.02 0.28 -14.17
CA ILE A 147 8.66 0.50 -15.57
C ILE A 147 8.56 -0.85 -16.32
N SER A 148 9.53 -1.73 -16.17
CA SER A 148 9.56 -3.01 -16.88
C SER A 148 8.44 -3.94 -16.45
N LYS A 149 8.18 -4.02 -15.14
CA LYS A 149 7.22 -4.96 -14.55
C LYS A 149 5.77 -4.48 -14.67
N TYR A 150 5.52 -3.18 -14.43
CA TYR A 150 4.16 -2.64 -14.35
C TYR A 150 3.82 -1.63 -15.45
N ARG A 151 4.74 -1.35 -16.38
CA ARG A 151 4.59 -0.32 -17.42
C ARG A 151 4.25 1.06 -16.84
N SER A 152 4.76 1.34 -15.63
CA SER A 152 4.58 2.60 -14.93
C SER A 152 5.25 3.76 -15.66
N ARG A 153 4.78 4.98 -15.39
CA ARG A 153 5.37 6.23 -15.88
C ARG A 153 6.16 6.96 -14.79
N ILE A 154 6.65 6.23 -13.80
CA ILE A 154 7.45 6.80 -12.72
C ILE A 154 8.72 7.44 -13.28
N THR A 155 9.09 8.59 -12.70
CA THR A 155 10.35 9.27 -13.01
C THR A 155 11.12 9.61 -11.75
N LYS A 156 12.41 9.88 -11.88
CA LYS A 156 13.25 10.29 -10.75
C LYS A 156 12.83 11.65 -10.21
N GLU A 157 12.40 12.55 -11.08
CA GLU A 157 11.89 13.87 -10.71
C GLU A 157 10.63 13.76 -9.85
N ALA A 158 9.72 12.83 -10.16
CA ALA A 158 8.52 12.58 -9.35
C ALA A 158 8.88 12.09 -7.94
N ILE A 159 9.95 11.31 -7.80
CA ILE A 159 10.44 10.88 -6.47
C ILE A 159 11.07 12.04 -5.72
N LEU A 160 12.00 12.77 -6.36
CA LEU A 160 12.72 13.89 -5.74
C LEU A 160 11.78 15.05 -5.37
N SER A 161 10.71 15.28 -6.14
CA SER A 161 9.67 16.28 -5.82
C SER A 161 8.70 15.84 -4.73
N GLY A 162 8.73 14.55 -4.35
CA GLY A 162 7.82 13.98 -3.37
C GLY A 162 6.43 13.63 -3.93
N GLU A 163 6.25 13.64 -5.25
CA GLU A 163 5.02 13.18 -5.90
C GLU A 163 4.88 11.65 -5.80
N THR A 164 6.00 10.93 -5.89
CA THR A 164 6.07 9.49 -5.61
C THR A 164 6.97 9.23 -4.43
N TRP A 165 6.48 8.49 -3.46
CA TRP A 165 7.27 8.02 -2.32
C TRP A 165 7.74 6.59 -2.56
N VAL A 166 9.02 6.35 -2.28
CA VAL A 166 9.64 5.02 -2.34
C VAL A 166 9.97 4.59 -0.93
N PHE A 167 9.63 3.36 -0.58
CA PHE A 167 10.02 2.73 0.69
C PHE A 167 10.81 1.46 0.43
N GLU A 168 11.94 1.33 1.09
CA GLU A 168 12.63 0.06 1.25
C GLU A 168 11.97 -0.74 2.36
N LEU A 169 11.77 -2.03 2.16
CA LEU A 169 11.24 -2.96 3.15
C LEU A 169 12.41 -3.67 3.82
N THR A 170 12.98 -3.05 4.85
CA THR A 170 14.12 -3.58 5.61
C THR A 170 13.66 -4.55 6.70
N ARG A 171 14.58 -5.31 7.27
CA ARG A 171 14.32 -6.03 8.53
C ARG A 171 14.18 -5.03 9.68
N PRO A 172 13.30 -5.28 10.67
CA PRO A 172 13.13 -4.34 11.80
C PRO A 172 14.40 -4.14 12.65
N ASP A 173 15.28 -5.12 12.68
CA ASP A 173 16.52 -5.13 13.43
C ASP A 173 17.72 -4.47 12.71
N GLU A 174 17.55 -4.05 11.45
CA GLU A 174 18.60 -3.44 10.62
C GLU A 174 18.54 -1.90 10.58
N VAL A 175 17.61 -1.27 11.32
CA VAL A 175 17.37 0.19 11.25
C VAL A 175 17.53 0.87 12.60
#